data_497007247afb5647acdb94a4d213f8fa
#
_entry.id   497007247afb5647acdb94a4d213f8fa
#
_cell.length_a   1.000
_cell.length_b   1.000
_cell.length_c   1.000
_cell.angle_alpha   90.00
_cell.angle_beta   90.00
_cell.angle_gamma   90.00
#
_symmetry.space_group_name_H-M   'P 1'
#
loop_
_entity.id
_entity.type
_entity.pdbx_description
1 polymer ?
#
loop_
_entity_poly.entity_id
_entity_poly.type
_entity_poly.pdbx_seq_one_letter_code
_entity_poly.pdbx_strand_id
1 'polypeptide(L)'
;IDDIVEGVIRVMDKPARPNNEWSGDCPDSGSSNAPWRVYNIGNNSPVELMDYITAIEDALNLKADKVLLPLQPGDVPDTYANVDDLIKEFNYKPSMPVRTGVENFVTWYKSYYKD
;
A
#
# COMPACT_ATOMS: atom_id res chain seq x y z
N ILE A 1 4.86 1.59 -7.11
CA ILE A 1 5.49 0.26 -7.31
C ILE A 1 6.81 0.15 -6.54
N ASP A 2 7.63 1.20 -6.52
CA ASP A 2 8.97 1.17 -5.92
C ASP A 2 8.93 0.79 -4.43
N ASP A 3 8.00 1.36 -3.68
CA ASP A 3 7.78 1.00 -2.28
C ASP A 3 7.44 -0.49 -2.09
N ILE A 4 6.64 -1.06 -3.00
CA ILE A 4 6.29 -2.48 -2.94
C ILE A 4 7.50 -3.35 -3.25
N VAL A 5 8.24 -3.03 -4.31
CA VAL A 5 9.43 -3.79 -4.74
C VAL A 5 10.49 -3.78 -3.64
N GLU A 6 10.80 -2.61 -3.06
CA GLU A 6 11.76 -2.50 -1.97
C GLU A 6 11.33 -3.32 -0.75
N GLY A 7 10.05 -3.24 -0.37
CA GLY A 7 9.52 -4.04 0.73
C GLY A 7 9.65 -5.55 0.47
N VAL A 8 9.33 -6.01 -0.74
CA VAL A 8 9.45 -7.43 -1.13
C VAL A 8 10.91 -7.88 -1.07
N ILE A 9 11.86 -7.09 -1.62
CA ILE A 9 13.28 -7.43 -1.60
C ILE A 9 13.77 -7.60 -0.17
N ARG A 10 13.46 -6.66 0.73
CA ARG A 10 13.88 -6.74 2.14
C ARG A 10 13.31 -7.95 2.86
N VAL A 11 12.06 -8.30 2.57
CA VAL A 11 11.44 -9.49 3.15
C VAL A 11 12.09 -10.78 2.61
N MET A 12 12.43 -10.84 1.33
CA MET A 12 13.11 -12.00 0.72
C MET A 12 14.49 -12.24 1.31
N ASP A 13 15.22 -11.18 1.65
CA ASP A 13 16.58 -11.28 2.20
C ASP A 13 16.62 -11.75 3.67
N LYS A 14 15.45 -11.81 4.33
CA LYS A 14 15.36 -12.22 5.73
C LYS A 14 14.28 -13.30 5.91
N PRO A 15 14.65 -14.59 5.77
CA PRO A 15 13.70 -15.70 5.95
C PRO A 15 12.98 -15.64 7.30
N ALA A 16 11.67 -15.91 7.26
CA ALA A 16 10.84 -15.92 8.44
C ALA A 16 11.34 -16.95 9.47
N ARG A 17 11.19 -16.63 10.75
CA ARG A 17 11.48 -17.51 11.88
C ARG A 17 10.19 -17.81 12.64
N PRO A 18 10.10 -18.97 13.32
CA PRO A 18 9.01 -19.26 14.23
C PRO A 18 8.84 -18.17 15.29
N ASN A 19 7.61 -17.84 15.60
CA ASN A 19 7.27 -17.01 16.76
C ASN A 19 7.08 -17.94 17.97
N ASN A 20 8.07 -18.01 18.84
CA ASN A 20 8.05 -18.90 20.02
C ASN A 20 7.07 -18.43 21.12
N GLU A 21 6.61 -17.19 21.02
CA GLU A 21 5.60 -16.61 21.94
C GLU A 21 4.17 -16.81 21.45
N TRP A 22 4.01 -17.33 20.23
CA TRP A 22 2.68 -17.57 19.67
C TRP A 22 1.93 -18.65 20.43
N SER A 23 0.68 -18.43 20.75
CA SER A 23 -0.20 -19.42 21.36
C SER A 23 -1.59 -19.41 20.71
N GLY A 24 -2.29 -20.56 20.79
CA GLY A 24 -3.67 -20.65 20.30
C GLY A 24 -4.68 -19.86 21.17
N ASP A 25 -4.31 -19.54 22.41
CA ASP A 25 -5.16 -18.77 23.33
C ASP A 25 -5.14 -17.27 23.00
N CYS A 26 -4.05 -16.78 22.43
CA CYS A 26 -3.88 -15.40 21.97
C CYS A 26 -3.15 -15.41 20.62
N PRO A 27 -3.84 -15.80 19.52
CA PRO A 27 -3.20 -15.98 18.23
C PRO A 27 -2.85 -14.63 17.59
N ASP A 28 -1.59 -14.47 17.16
CA ASP A 28 -1.19 -13.42 16.24
C ASP A 28 -1.49 -13.87 14.81
N SER A 29 -2.29 -13.08 14.08
CA SER A 29 -2.70 -13.40 12.71
C SER A 29 -1.59 -13.26 11.68
N GLY A 30 -0.50 -12.57 12.01
CA GLY A 30 0.65 -12.34 11.15
C GLY A 30 1.78 -13.34 11.32
N SER A 31 1.69 -14.26 12.29
CA SER A 31 2.75 -15.23 12.61
C SER A 31 2.22 -16.52 13.22
N SER A 32 3.09 -17.51 13.41
CA SER A 32 2.80 -18.71 14.19
C SER A 32 4.08 -19.33 14.73
N ASN A 33 3.96 -20.48 15.40
CA ASN A 33 5.08 -21.33 15.79
C ASN A 33 5.80 -22.01 14.60
N ALA A 34 5.27 -21.87 13.37
CA ALA A 34 5.96 -22.25 12.14
C ALA A 34 6.73 -21.06 11.54
N PRO A 35 7.74 -21.31 10.68
CA PRO A 35 8.57 -20.25 10.10
C PRO A 35 7.86 -19.52 8.92
N TRP A 36 6.80 -18.81 9.21
CA TRP A 36 6.12 -17.93 8.26
C TRP A 36 5.74 -16.59 8.91
N ARG A 37 5.60 -15.57 8.10
CA ARG A 37 5.17 -14.22 8.49
C ARG A 37 4.34 -13.58 7.39
N VAL A 38 3.37 -12.77 7.78
CA VAL A 38 2.60 -11.91 6.87
C VAL A 38 2.88 -10.47 7.22
N TYR A 39 3.21 -9.68 6.21
CA TYR A 39 3.44 -8.25 6.36
C TYR A 39 2.50 -7.47 5.44
N ASN A 40 1.95 -6.39 5.95
CA ASN A 40 1.30 -5.39 5.10
C ASN A 40 2.36 -4.47 4.51
N ILE A 41 2.20 -4.12 3.23
CA ILE A 41 2.98 -3.07 2.57
C ILE A 41 1.99 -2.02 2.07
N GLY A 42 2.07 -0.83 2.63
CA GLY A 42 1.21 0.29 2.27
C GLY A 42 1.77 1.59 2.85
N ASN A 43 1.29 2.73 2.38
CA ASN A 43 1.88 4.02 2.76
C ASN A 43 1.63 4.43 4.23
N ASN A 44 0.80 3.74 4.98
CA ASN A 44 0.48 4.09 6.39
C ASN A 44 0.07 5.58 6.56
N SER A 45 -0.49 6.17 5.53
CA SER A 45 -0.96 7.55 5.50
C SER A 45 -2.23 7.61 4.65
N PRO A 46 -3.41 7.68 5.27
CA PRO A 46 -4.67 7.82 4.55
C PRO A 46 -4.64 9.05 3.64
N VAL A 47 -5.22 8.92 2.45
CA VAL A 47 -5.35 10.00 1.48
C VAL A 47 -6.80 10.05 1.02
N GLU A 48 -7.37 11.24 1.03
CA GLU A 48 -8.74 11.48 0.58
C GLU A 48 -8.92 11.15 -0.91
N LEU A 49 -10.06 10.57 -1.28
CA LEU A 49 -10.37 10.22 -2.65
C LEU A 49 -10.24 11.42 -3.60
N MET A 50 -10.68 12.60 -3.14
CA MET A 50 -10.62 13.81 -3.96
C MET A 50 -9.18 14.27 -4.22
N ASP A 51 -8.24 14.00 -3.31
CA ASP A 51 -6.82 14.29 -3.52
C ASP A 51 -6.21 13.39 -4.59
N TYR A 52 -6.61 12.12 -4.63
CA TYR A 52 -6.25 11.20 -5.73
C TYR A 52 -6.76 11.68 -7.08
N ILE A 53 -8.05 12.05 -7.14
CA ILE A 53 -8.66 12.55 -8.37
C ILE A 53 -7.94 13.83 -8.83
N THR A 54 -7.68 14.75 -7.92
CA THR A 54 -6.96 16.01 -8.22
C THR A 54 -5.54 15.74 -8.72
N ALA A 55 -4.83 14.79 -8.11
CA ALA A 55 -3.49 14.42 -8.57
C ALA A 55 -3.51 13.88 -10.01
N ILE A 56 -4.50 13.07 -10.37
CA ILE A 56 -4.69 12.56 -11.74
C ILE A 56 -5.03 13.69 -12.70
N GLU A 57 -5.98 14.57 -12.33
CA GLU A 57 -6.37 15.72 -13.12
C GLU A 57 -5.16 16.63 -13.44
N ASP A 58 -4.36 16.93 -12.42
CA ASP A 58 -3.17 17.76 -12.56
C ASP A 58 -2.11 17.10 -13.45
N ALA A 59 -1.84 15.80 -13.26
CA ALA A 59 -0.85 15.07 -14.05
C ALA A 59 -1.24 14.92 -15.53
N LEU A 60 -2.54 14.83 -15.82
CA LEU A 60 -3.08 14.77 -17.18
C LEU A 60 -3.30 16.15 -17.80
N ASN A 61 -3.37 17.22 -16.98
CA ASN A 61 -3.84 18.54 -17.35
C ASN A 61 -5.26 18.52 -17.93
N LEU A 62 -6.13 17.69 -17.33
CA LEU A 62 -7.53 17.50 -17.72
C LEU A 62 -8.41 17.61 -16.49
N LYS A 63 -9.71 17.86 -16.70
CA LYS A 63 -10.70 17.81 -15.62
C LYS A 63 -11.65 16.64 -15.82
N ALA A 64 -11.85 15.86 -14.75
CA ALA A 64 -12.77 14.74 -14.75
C ALA A 64 -14.22 15.22 -14.62
N ASP A 65 -15.13 14.60 -15.37
CA ASP A 65 -16.56 14.71 -15.12
C ASP A 65 -16.92 13.72 -13.99
N LYS A 66 -17.30 14.26 -12.83
CA LYS A 66 -17.47 13.50 -11.59
C LYS A 66 -18.94 13.21 -11.34
N VAL A 67 -19.30 11.93 -11.28
CA VAL A 67 -20.62 11.46 -10.86
C VAL A 67 -20.50 10.80 -9.50
N LEU A 68 -20.96 11.49 -8.45
CA LEU A 68 -20.92 10.98 -7.09
C LEU A 68 -22.13 10.08 -6.85
N LEU A 69 -21.88 8.84 -6.47
CA LEU A 69 -22.90 7.86 -6.13
C LEU A 69 -22.88 7.57 -4.61
N PRO A 70 -23.99 7.10 -4.03
CA PRO A 70 -24.00 6.60 -2.66
C PRO A 70 -23.01 5.45 -2.49
N LEU A 71 -22.47 5.30 -1.25
CA LEU A 71 -21.61 4.17 -0.90
C LEU A 71 -22.33 2.85 -1.22
N GLN A 72 -21.66 1.97 -1.95
CA GLN A 72 -22.22 0.68 -2.33
C GLN A 72 -22.25 -0.28 -1.14
N PRO A 73 -23.26 -1.16 -1.03
CA PRO A 73 -23.26 -2.20 0.00
C PRO A 73 -22.03 -3.09 -0.09
N GLY A 74 -21.31 -3.21 1.02
CA GLY A 74 -20.08 -4.00 1.11
C GLY A 74 -18.78 -3.19 0.95
N ASP A 75 -18.85 -1.95 0.49
CA ASP A 75 -17.68 -1.06 0.48
C ASP A 75 -17.37 -0.55 1.89
N VAL A 76 -16.09 -0.32 2.14
CA VAL A 76 -15.61 0.33 3.36
C VAL A 76 -15.27 1.80 3.06
N PRO A 77 -15.61 2.73 3.98
CA PRO A 77 -15.37 4.16 3.76
C PRO A 77 -13.87 4.50 3.71
N ASP A 78 -13.06 3.77 4.49
CA ASP A 78 -11.64 4.01 4.61
C ASP A 78 -10.84 2.71 4.54
N THR A 79 -9.64 2.78 3.96
CA THR A 79 -8.67 1.70 3.96
C THR A 79 -7.36 2.18 4.59
N TYR A 80 -6.78 1.34 5.45
CA TYR A 80 -5.56 1.65 6.15
C TYR A 80 -4.72 0.38 6.33
N ALA A 81 -3.43 0.47 6.00
CA ALA A 81 -2.48 -0.61 6.23
C ALA A 81 -1.63 -0.30 7.46
N ASN A 82 -1.76 -1.10 8.51
CA ASN A 82 -0.77 -1.11 9.58
C ASN A 82 0.51 -1.78 9.07
N VAL A 83 1.61 -1.04 9.05
CA VAL A 83 2.93 -1.50 8.58
C VAL A 83 3.97 -1.54 9.69
N ASP A 84 3.54 -1.51 10.95
CA ASP A 84 4.44 -1.45 12.11
C ASP A 84 5.40 -2.63 12.18
N ASP A 85 4.93 -3.84 11.85
CA ASP A 85 5.77 -5.03 11.82
C ASP A 85 6.85 -4.94 10.72
N LEU A 86 6.50 -4.42 9.55
CA LEU A 86 7.46 -4.18 8.48
C LEU A 86 8.53 -3.16 8.90
N ILE A 87 8.11 -2.06 9.54
CA ILE A 87 9.04 -1.04 10.06
C ILE A 87 9.95 -1.65 11.12
N LYS A 88 9.38 -2.37 12.08
CA LYS A 88 10.11 -2.95 13.21
C LYS A 88 11.15 -3.98 12.77
N GLU A 89 10.78 -4.87 11.84
CA GLU A 89 11.63 -5.99 11.46
C GLU A 89 12.64 -5.65 10.37
N PHE A 90 12.30 -4.75 9.45
CA PHE A 90 13.12 -4.44 8.28
C PHE A 90 13.64 -3.01 8.24
N ASN A 91 13.30 -2.20 9.26
CA ASN A 91 13.63 -0.77 9.29
C ASN A 91 13.24 -0.08 7.97
N TYR A 92 12.06 -0.43 7.46
CA TYR A 92 11.56 0.07 6.18
C TYR A 92 10.12 0.55 6.33
N LYS A 93 9.89 1.78 5.90
CA LYS A 93 8.56 2.40 5.81
C LYS A 93 8.32 2.88 4.39
N PRO A 94 7.29 2.38 3.70
CA PRO A 94 6.84 2.95 2.44
C PRO A 94 6.55 4.44 2.58
N SER A 95 6.97 5.25 1.62
CA SER A 95 6.91 6.71 1.75
C SER A 95 6.62 7.48 0.46
N MET A 96 6.31 6.79 -0.63
CA MET A 96 6.00 7.42 -1.91
C MET A 96 4.74 8.29 -1.79
N PRO A 97 4.83 9.63 -1.97
CA PRO A 97 3.66 10.48 -1.98
C PRO A 97 2.71 10.13 -3.14
N VAL A 98 1.40 10.20 -2.89
CA VAL A 98 0.38 9.89 -3.91
C VAL A 98 0.59 10.71 -5.17
N ARG A 99 0.81 12.02 -5.03
CA ARG A 99 1.03 12.93 -6.18
C ARG A 99 2.19 12.45 -7.05
N THR A 100 3.34 12.17 -6.46
CA THR A 100 4.52 11.67 -7.18
C THR A 100 4.27 10.31 -7.82
N GLY A 101 3.60 9.40 -7.11
CA GLY A 101 3.23 8.09 -7.66
C GLY A 101 2.29 8.20 -8.86
N VAL A 102 1.31 9.10 -8.81
CA VAL A 102 0.37 9.38 -9.90
C VAL A 102 1.10 10.02 -11.10
N GLU A 103 1.98 11.00 -10.87
CA GLU A 103 2.79 11.62 -11.94
C GLU A 103 3.65 10.60 -12.67
N ASN A 104 4.32 9.71 -11.94
CA ASN A 104 5.11 8.62 -12.50
C ASN A 104 4.24 7.65 -13.32
N PHE A 105 3.08 7.27 -12.78
CA PHE A 105 2.13 6.41 -13.47
C PHE A 105 1.62 7.03 -14.78
N VAL A 106 1.19 8.29 -14.74
CA VAL A 106 0.70 9.01 -15.94
C VAL A 106 1.79 9.15 -16.98
N THR A 107 3.03 9.42 -16.58
CA THR A 107 4.17 9.49 -17.49
C THR A 107 4.40 8.15 -18.18
N TRP A 108 4.41 7.07 -17.43
CA TRP A 108 4.50 5.72 -17.97
C TRP A 108 3.32 5.40 -18.90
N TYR A 109 2.10 5.70 -18.49
CA TYR A 109 0.87 5.42 -19.25
C TYR A 109 0.92 6.09 -20.64
N LYS A 110 1.21 7.38 -20.68
CA LYS A 110 1.34 8.14 -21.95
C LYS A 110 2.45 7.56 -22.85
N SER A 111 3.56 7.17 -22.26
CA SER A 111 4.66 6.54 -23.01
C SER A 111 4.28 5.16 -23.57
N TYR A 112 3.58 4.36 -22.79
CA TYR A 112 3.20 3.00 -23.16
C TYR A 112 2.11 2.97 -24.23
N TYR A 113 1.08 3.78 -24.09
CA TYR A 113 -0.04 3.85 -25.03
C TYR A 113 0.18 4.84 -26.17
N LYS A 114 1.28 5.59 -26.15
CA LYS A 114 1.67 6.57 -27.20
C LYS A 114 0.63 7.68 -27.42
N ASP A 115 -0.02 8.11 -26.32
CA ASP A 115 -0.93 9.26 -26.28
C ASP A 115 -0.19 10.59 -25.98
#